data_fcf49cb733ce12852f128caf2b403b1b
#
_entry.id   fcf49cb733ce12852f128caf2b403b1b
#
_cell.length_a   1.000
_cell.length_b   1.000
_cell.length_c   1.000
_cell.angle_alpha   90.00
_cell.angle_beta   90.00
_cell.angle_gamma   90.00
#
_symmetry.space_group_name_H-M   'P 1'
#
loop_
_entity.id
_entity.type
_entity.pdbx_description
1 polymer ?
#
loop_
_entity_poly.entity_id
_entity_poly.type
_entity_poly.pdbx_seq_one_letter_code
_entity_poly.pdbx_strand_id
1 'polypeptide(L)'
;VSADEPLDAVLTALRSIFGTTDRLPGVAPGLFVPDPARWAPAAALAGDLLPVLLARAQRRWQAPPHVAASLGWKAYTYWLALPAMLGYATARRVPLLTGDAVLVHFDDPRPLVTLGLRPDVPVAVLPGDPFAGRPGVAVVAGEDELLAALRRSLLDQHLLPLLGALHGAVRIGRRVLLGSLASGMAYGLLRAGEPVGPVLTAMGLDGLIDVVPPGAVRRRTCCLAFTLPDPKICTDCCLPTRSCG
;
A
#
# COMPACT_ATOMS: atom_id res chain seq x y z
N VAL A 1 8.01 14.13 18.52
CA VAL A 1 7.35 14.52 17.26
C VAL A 1 6.35 15.61 17.64
N SER A 2 6.55 16.81 17.12
CA SER A 2 5.63 17.94 17.33
C SER A 2 4.28 17.59 16.71
N ALA A 3 3.17 17.86 17.40
CA ALA A 3 1.80 17.60 16.92
C ALA A 3 1.36 18.55 15.78
N ASP A 4 2.33 19.05 15.01
CA ASP A 4 2.18 20.13 14.04
C ASP A 4 2.40 19.70 12.58
N GLU A 5 2.49 18.38 12.30
CA GLU A 5 2.71 17.89 10.94
C GLU A 5 1.44 17.28 10.33
N PRO A 6 1.19 17.46 9.01
CA PRO A 6 -0.05 17.00 8.38
C PRO A 6 -0.32 15.49 8.52
N LEU A 7 0.72 14.67 8.67
CA LEU A 7 0.62 13.21 8.77
C LEU A 7 0.72 12.65 10.19
N ASP A 8 0.69 13.47 11.23
CA ASP A 8 0.71 13.00 12.63
C ASP A 8 -0.46 12.07 12.96
N ALA A 9 -1.64 12.32 12.37
CA ALA A 9 -2.79 11.43 12.51
C ALA A 9 -2.48 10.02 11.95
N VAL A 10 -1.73 9.92 10.86
CA VAL A 10 -1.28 8.64 10.28
C VAL A 10 -0.34 7.92 11.22
N LEU A 11 0.65 8.62 11.77
CA LEU A 11 1.60 8.03 12.73
C LEU A 11 0.90 7.56 14.01
N THR A 12 -0.08 8.33 14.48
CA THR A 12 -0.89 7.97 15.65
C THR A 12 -1.72 6.73 15.37
N ALA A 13 -2.36 6.64 14.20
CA ALA A 13 -3.12 5.47 13.80
C ALA A 13 -2.22 4.22 13.64
N LEU A 14 -1.04 4.36 13.03
CA LEU A 14 -0.07 3.26 12.93
C LEU A 14 0.36 2.75 14.30
N ARG A 15 0.67 3.66 15.25
CA ARG A 15 1.00 3.27 16.64
C ARG A 15 -0.15 2.55 17.32
N SER A 16 -1.37 3.03 17.15
CA SER A 16 -2.57 2.40 17.73
C SER A 16 -2.78 0.98 17.18
N ILE A 17 -2.57 0.77 15.87
CA ILE A 17 -2.82 -0.52 15.21
C ILE A 17 -1.71 -1.54 15.49
N PHE A 18 -0.44 -1.12 15.49
CA PHE A 18 0.73 -2.01 15.54
C PHE A 18 1.55 -1.91 16.84
N GLY A 19 1.19 -1.00 17.75
CA GLY A 19 1.93 -0.74 18.98
C GLY A 19 3.24 0.04 18.78
N THR A 20 3.66 0.27 17.53
CA THR A 20 4.93 0.95 17.19
C THR A 20 4.89 1.49 15.77
N THR A 21 5.76 2.49 15.48
CA THR A 21 6.08 2.93 14.11
C THR A 21 7.52 2.58 13.71
N ASP A 22 8.33 2.06 14.64
CA ASP A 22 9.77 1.94 14.43
C ASP A 22 10.20 0.55 13.96
N ARG A 23 9.33 -0.45 14.09
CA ARG A 23 9.63 -1.85 13.79
C ARG A 23 8.60 -2.52 12.87
N LEU A 24 7.99 -1.75 11.98
CA LEU A 24 7.09 -2.30 10.98
C LEU A 24 7.89 -3.03 9.87
N PRO A 25 7.50 -4.26 9.47
CA PRO A 25 8.35 -5.08 8.60
C PRO A 25 8.61 -4.54 7.20
N GLY A 26 7.74 -3.66 6.70
CA GLY A 26 7.84 -3.13 5.32
C GLY A 26 7.97 -1.61 5.25
N VAL A 27 8.17 -0.93 6.39
CA VAL A 27 8.15 0.53 6.49
C VAL A 27 9.40 1.02 7.23
N ALA A 28 9.94 2.16 6.80
CA ALA A 28 11.01 2.87 7.49
C ALA A 28 10.58 3.24 8.92
N PRO A 29 11.50 3.24 9.90
CA PRO A 29 11.19 3.72 11.24
C PRO A 29 10.56 5.12 11.20
N GLY A 30 9.42 5.29 11.87
CA GLY A 30 8.68 6.55 11.86
C GLY A 30 8.08 6.95 10.51
N LEU A 31 8.01 6.05 9.52
CA LEU A 31 7.46 6.25 8.18
C LEU A 31 8.30 7.16 7.26
N PHE A 32 9.02 8.14 7.78
CA PHE A 32 9.80 9.10 6.98
C PHE A 32 11.27 8.69 6.86
N VAL A 33 11.89 9.11 5.77
CA VAL A 33 13.32 8.89 5.50
C VAL A 33 14.05 10.23 5.59
N PRO A 34 14.69 10.55 6.74
CA PRO A 34 15.37 11.82 6.92
C PRO A 34 16.65 11.94 6.07
N ASP A 35 17.33 10.82 5.82
CA ASP A 35 18.51 10.77 4.94
C ASP A 35 18.26 9.82 3.77
N PRO A 36 17.95 10.34 2.57
CA PRO A 36 17.64 9.52 1.40
C PRO A 36 18.86 8.98 0.66
N ALA A 37 20.10 9.24 1.09
CA ALA A 37 21.32 8.91 0.33
C ALA A 37 21.44 7.42 -0.04
N ARG A 38 20.85 6.52 0.75
CA ARG A 38 20.85 5.06 0.52
C ARG A 38 19.51 4.52 0.01
N TRP A 39 18.60 5.39 -0.32
CA TRP A 39 17.26 5.06 -0.79
C TRP A 39 17.10 5.40 -2.26
N ALA A 40 16.30 4.65 -2.97
CA ALA A 40 15.91 4.95 -4.34
C ALA A 40 14.44 5.39 -4.40
N PRO A 41 14.07 6.25 -5.37
CA PRO A 41 12.66 6.50 -5.65
C PRO A 41 11.95 5.20 -6.00
N ALA A 42 10.73 5.01 -5.50
CA ALA A 42 9.94 3.81 -5.80
C ALA A 42 9.60 3.68 -7.29
N ALA A 43 9.61 4.77 -8.05
CA ALA A 43 9.50 4.76 -9.52
C ALA A 43 10.53 3.81 -10.17
N ALA A 44 11.73 3.66 -9.61
CA ALA A 44 12.75 2.74 -10.10
C ALA A 44 12.35 1.26 -10.02
N LEU A 45 11.35 0.90 -9.20
CA LEU A 45 10.80 -0.46 -9.15
C LEU A 45 10.12 -0.88 -10.46
N ALA A 46 9.64 0.08 -11.24
CA ALA A 46 9.08 -0.20 -12.57
C ALA A 46 10.16 -0.33 -13.67
N GLY A 47 11.43 -0.10 -13.33
CA GLY A 47 12.58 -0.14 -14.23
C GLY A 47 13.74 -0.93 -13.64
N ASP A 48 14.84 -0.25 -13.35
CA ASP A 48 16.14 -0.86 -12.99
C ASP A 48 16.11 -1.70 -11.70
N LEU A 49 15.21 -1.41 -10.77
CA LEU A 49 15.07 -2.17 -9.53
C LEU A 49 14.08 -3.34 -9.62
N LEU A 50 13.36 -3.52 -10.74
CA LEU A 50 12.43 -4.62 -10.91
C LEU A 50 13.11 -5.99 -10.79
N PRO A 51 14.27 -6.26 -11.44
CA PRO A 51 14.97 -7.54 -11.29
C PRO A 51 15.37 -7.82 -9.85
N VAL A 52 15.79 -6.80 -9.10
CA VAL A 52 16.16 -6.92 -7.68
C VAL A 52 14.94 -7.32 -6.83
N LEU A 53 13.81 -6.63 -7.04
CA LEU A 53 12.55 -6.94 -6.35
C LEU A 53 12.10 -8.39 -6.60
N LEU A 54 12.12 -8.82 -7.86
CA LEU A 54 11.73 -10.18 -8.26
C LEU A 54 12.66 -11.24 -7.67
N ALA A 55 13.97 -11.04 -7.76
CA ALA A 55 14.96 -11.96 -7.19
C ALA A 55 14.82 -12.10 -5.67
N ARG A 56 14.56 -10.99 -4.96
CA ARG A 56 14.30 -11.03 -3.51
C ARG A 56 13.00 -11.74 -3.19
N ALA A 57 11.94 -11.48 -3.95
CA ALA A 57 10.67 -12.18 -3.78
C ALA A 57 10.83 -13.70 -4.00
N GLN A 58 11.55 -14.11 -5.03
CA GLN A 58 11.81 -15.54 -5.29
C GLN A 58 12.60 -16.20 -4.14
N ARG A 59 13.66 -15.55 -3.66
CA ARG A 59 14.43 -16.06 -2.51
C ARG A 59 13.60 -16.18 -1.25
N ARG A 60 12.75 -15.15 -0.97
CA ARG A 60 11.93 -15.14 0.23
C ARG A 60 10.90 -16.26 0.28
N TRP A 61 10.24 -16.54 -0.83
CA TRP A 61 9.14 -17.51 -0.87
C TRP A 61 9.51 -18.84 -1.51
N GLN A 62 10.72 -18.97 -2.06
CA GLN A 62 11.19 -20.17 -2.77
C GLN A 62 10.14 -20.63 -3.79
N ALA A 63 9.59 -19.70 -4.55
CA ALA A 63 8.44 -19.90 -5.40
C ALA A 63 8.75 -19.57 -6.87
N PRO A 64 7.96 -20.10 -7.82
CA PRO A 64 8.04 -19.70 -9.22
C PRO A 64 7.87 -18.19 -9.40
N PRO A 65 8.45 -17.59 -10.46
CA PRO A 65 8.48 -16.13 -10.64
C PRO A 65 7.12 -15.44 -10.48
N HIS A 66 6.06 -15.99 -11.07
CA HIS A 66 4.72 -15.40 -11.01
C HIS A 66 4.10 -15.47 -9.61
N VAL A 67 4.36 -16.52 -8.84
CA VAL A 67 3.90 -16.63 -7.43
C VAL A 67 4.66 -15.66 -6.55
N ALA A 68 5.98 -15.63 -6.68
CA ALA A 68 6.85 -14.71 -5.94
C ALA A 68 6.49 -13.25 -6.22
N ALA A 69 6.27 -12.89 -7.50
CA ALA A 69 5.83 -11.56 -7.90
C ALA A 69 4.46 -11.18 -7.30
N SER A 70 3.49 -12.12 -7.28
CA SER A 70 2.18 -11.89 -6.66
C SER A 70 2.30 -11.57 -5.17
N LEU A 71 3.13 -12.32 -4.46
CA LEU A 71 3.34 -12.14 -3.02
C LEU A 71 4.16 -10.89 -2.71
N GLY A 72 5.17 -10.59 -3.54
CA GLY A 72 5.94 -9.35 -3.45
C GLY A 72 5.08 -8.12 -3.65
N TRP A 73 4.25 -8.12 -4.69
CA TRP A 73 3.26 -7.09 -4.93
C TRP A 73 2.29 -6.92 -3.77
N LYS A 74 1.72 -8.03 -3.26
CA LYS A 74 0.80 -7.99 -2.12
C LYS A 74 1.45 -7.36 -0.88
N ALA A 75 2.68 -7.73 -0.57
CA ALA A 75 3.41 -7.19 0.57
C ALA A 75 3.73 -5.69 0.38
N TYR A 76 4.20 -5.32 -0.80
CA TYR A 76 4.51 -3.93 -1.13
C TYR A 76 3.29 -3.03 -1.07
N THR A 77 2.22 -3.39 -1.78
CA THR A 77 1.01 -2.57 -1.86
C THR A 77 0.27 -2.46 -0.54
N TYR A 78 0.34 -3.45 0.33
CA TYR A 78 -0.22 -3.37 1.67
C TYR A 78 0.43 -2.24 2.49
N TRP A 79 1.77 -2.22 2.55
CA TRP A 79 2.49 -1.19 3.32
C TRP A 79 2.42 0.19 2.68
N LEU A 80 2.37 0.26 1.35
CA LEU A 80 2.25 1.51 0.61
C LEU A 80 0.87 2.14 0.76
N ALA A 81 -0.20 1.37 0.64
CA ALA A 81 -1.56 1.90 0.72
C ALA A 81 -1.95 2.31 2.15
N LEU A 82 -1.38 1.66 3.16
CA LEU A 82 -1.78 1.84 4.55
C LEU A 82 -1.72 3.30 5.03
N PRO A 83 -0.63 4.07 4.87
CA PRO A 83 -0.60 5.47 5.29
C PRO A 83 -1.63 6.34 4.58
N ALA A 84 -1.89 6.10 3.29
CA ALA A 84 -2.90 6.85 2.55
C ALA A 84 -4.32 6.53 3.04
N MET A 85 -4.64 5.27 3.30
CA MET A 85 -5.94 4.86 3.83
C MET A 85 -6.17 5.40 5.23
N LEU A 86 -5.16 5.35 6.10
CA LEU A 86 -5.24 5.88 7.45
C LEU A 86 -5.38 7.41 7.45
N GLY A 87 -4.60 8.11 6.63
CA GLY A 87 -4.70 9.57 6.52
C GLY A 87 -6.07 10.04 6.02
N TYR A 88 -6.60 9.38 5.00
CA TYR A 88 -7.95 9.63 4.52
C TYR A 88 -9.01 9.35 5.60
N ALA A 89 -8.95 8.17 6.22
CA ALA A 89 -9.97 7.75 7.17
C ALA A 89 -9.98 8.57 8.46
N THR A 90 -8.80 8.91 9.00
CA THR A 90 -8.71 9.57 10.32
C THR A 90 -8.78 11.10 10.27
N ALA A 91 -8.40 11.71 9.16
CA ALA A 91 -8.25 13.16 9.09
C ALA A 91 -8.67 13.79 7.75
N ARG A 92 -9.17 13.01 6.78
CA ARG A 92 -9.38 13.46 5.39
C ARG A 92 -8.13 14.14 4.81
N ARG A 93 -6.95 13.59 5.12
CA ARG A 93 -5.64 14.01 4.61
C ARG A 93 -5.01 12.88 3.83
N VAL A 94 -4.68 13.14 2.58
CA VAL A 94 -4.15 12.12 1.67
C VAL A 94 -2.71 12.45 1.33
N PRO A 95 -1.72 11.69 1.82
CA PRO A 95 -0.36 11.81 1.31
C PRO A 95 -0.32 11.41 -0.17
N LEU A 96 0.29 12.25 -1.01
CA LEU A 96 0.38 12.03 -2.44
C LEU A 96 1.54 11.08 -2.75
N LEU A 97 1.27 9.78 -2.68
CA LEU A 97 2.25 8.70 -2.76
C LEU A 97 2.64 8.37 -4.21
N THR A 98 3.19 9.35 -4.92
CA THR A 98 3.77 9.11 -6.26
C THR A 98 5.02 8.24 -6.16
N GLY A 99 5.46 7.67 -7.28
CA GLY A 99 6.68 6.87 -7.33
C GLY A 99 7.94 7.63 -6.89
N ASP A 100 7.95 8.95 -7.01
CA ASP A 100 9.08 9.82 -6.60
C ASP A 100 8.97 10.28 -5.15
N ALA A 101 7.76 10.39 -4.60
CA ALA A 101 7.53 10.78 -3.21
C ALA A 101 7.77 9.63 -2.23
N VAL A 102 7.72 8.39 -2.71
CA VAL A 102 8.02 7.19 -1.94
C VAL A 102 9.43 6.73 -2.21
N LEU A 103 10.16 6.42 -1.17
CA LEU A 103 11.50 5.89 -1.22
C LEU A 103 11.50 4.41 -0.87
N VAL A 104 12.39 3.64 -1.51
CA VAL A 104 12.55 2.22 -1.26
C VAL A 104 14.00 1.87 -0.96
N HIS A 105 14.18 0.89 -0.09
CA HIS A 105 15.48 0.37 0.28
C HIS A 105 15.43 -1.16 0.40
N PHE A 106 16.52 -1.81 -0.01
CA PHE A 106 16.68 -3.25 0.03
C PHE A 106 17.71 -3.62 1.09
N ASP A 107 17.28 -3.68 2.36
CA ASP A 107 18.11 -4.12 3.48
C ASP A 107 18.14 -5.64 3.63
N ASP A 108 19.31 -6.19 3.96
CA ASP A 108 19.44 -7.51 4.58
C ASP A 108 19.50 -7.33 6.12
N PRO A 109 18.81 -8.09 6.94
CA PRO A 109 18.05 -9.31 6.58
C PRO A 109 16.56 -9.10 6.25
N ARG A 110 16.11 -7.85 6.00
CA ARG A 110 14.70 -7.62 5.72
C ARG A 110 14.26 -8.32 4.45
N PRO A 111 13.11 -8.96 4.48
CA PRO A 111 12.83 -10.04 3.54
C PRO A 111 12.49 -9.60 2.13
N LEU A 112 12.07 -8.35 1.88
CA LEU A 112 11.68 -7.91 0.55
C LEU A 112 12.22 -6.52 0.25
N VAL A 113 11.45 -5.50 0.59
CA VAL A 113 11.72 -4.08 0.38
C VAL A 113 11.16 -3.31 1.57
N THR A 114 11.90 -2.32 2.03
CA THR A 114 11.40 -1.34 3.00
C THR A 114 11.02 -0.08 2.24
N LEU A 115 9.85 0.47 2.50
CA LEU A 115 9.41 1.75 1.96
C LEU A 115 9.43 2.83 3.04
N GLY A 116 9.62 4.08 2.63
CA GLY A 116 9.46 5.25 3.47
C GLY A 116 9.04 6.45 2.63
N LEU A 117 8.61 7.50 3.28
CA LEU A 117 8.18 8.72 2.62
C LEU A 117 9.29 9.76 2.65
N ARG A 118 9.35 10.59 1.63
CA ARG A 118 10.14 11.82 1.70
C ARG A 118 9.58 12.73 2.79
N PRO A 119 10.41 13.48 3.51
CA PRO A 119 9.94 14.43 4.53
C PRO A 119 9.02 15.51 3.95
N ASP A 120 9.20 15.86 2.68
CA ASP A 120 8.45 16.87 1.94
C ASP A 120 7.30 16.27 1.10
N VAL A 121 6.86 15.03 1.41
CA VAL A 121 5.73 14.40 0.69
C VAL A 121 4.50 15.31 0.71
N PRO A 122 3.94 15.68 -0.46
CA PRO A 122 2.78 16.56 -0.48
C PRO A 122 1.54 15.86 0.09
N VAL A 123 0.67 16.64 0.74
CA VAL A 123 -0.58 16.16 1.34
C VAL A 123 -1.77 16.92 0.78
N ALA A 124 -2.75 16.21 0.24
CA ALA A 124 -4.02 16.80 -0.15
C ALA A 124 -4.98 16.83 1.06
N VAL A 125 -5.69 17.96 1.22
CA VAL A 125 -6.62 18.20 2.33
C VAL A 125 -7.89 18.89 1.84
N LEU A 126 -8.95 18.82 2.64
CA LEU A 126 -10.21 19.54 2.39
C LEU A 126 -10.12 21.02 2.79
N PRO A 127 -11.02 21.90 2.28
CA PRO A 127 -11.11 23.27 2.74
C PRO A 127 -11.42 23.30 4.26
N GLY A 128 -10.74 24.23 4.97
CA GLY A 128 -10.90 24.34 6.43
C GLY A 128 -10.00 23.42 7.26
N ASP A 129 -9.17 22.58 6.63
CA ASP A 129 -8.14 21.81 7.34
C ASP A 129 -7.13 22.78 8.00
N PRO A 130 -6.71 22.55 9.26
CA PRO A 130 -5.76 23.42 9.97
C PRO A 130 -4.41 23.61 9.27
N PHE A 131 -4.06 22.69 8.35
CA PHE A 131 -2.81 22.75 7.58
C PHE A 131 -2.97 23.43 6.21
N ALA A 132 -4.19 23.85 5.84
CA ALA A 132 -4.42 24.56 4.60
C ALA A 132 -3.53 25.82 4.52
N GLY A 133 -2.87 26.00 3.36
CA GLY A 133 -1.94 27.12 3.14
C GLY A 133 -0.49 26.87 3.61
N ARG A 134 -0.18 25.76 4.26
CA ARG A 134 1.22 25.40 4.56
C ARG A 134 1.94 24.89 3.29
N PRO A 135 3.26 25.06 3.17
CA PRO A 135 4.05 24.47 2.10
C PRO A 135 3.83 22.95 2.04
N GLY A 136 3.72 22.40 0.84
CA GLY A 136 3.47 20.96 0.63
C GLY A 136 2.03 20.51 0.87
N VAL A 137 1.10 21.41 1.25
CA VAL A 137 -0.31 21.08 1.44
C VAL A 137 -1.16 21.62 0.29
N ALA A 138 -1.83 20.73 -0.42
CA ALA A 138 -2.74 21.04 -1.52
C ALA A 138 -4.20 21.00 -1.04
N VAL A 139 -4.89 22.12 -1.09
CA VAL A 139 -6.33 22.18 -0.78
C VAL A 139 -7.11 21.77 -2.03
N VAL A 140 -7.99 20.78 -1.90
CA VAL A 140 -8.91 20.32 -2.95
C VAL A 140 -10.34 20.75 -2.63
N ALA A 141 -11.21 20.89 -3.65
CA ALA A 141 -12.53 21.50 -3.46
C ALA A 141 -13.50 20.64 -2.63
N GLY A 142 -13.30 19.32 -2.57
CA GLY A 142 -14.18 18.41 -1.84
C GLY A 142 -13.67 16.99 -1.83
N GLU A 143 -14.50 16.09 -1.29
CA GLU A 143 -14.12 14.69 -1.07
C GLU A 143 -13.87 13.94 -2.38
N ASP A 144 -14.63 14.20 -3.43
CA ASP A 144 -14.43 13.59 -4.74
C ASP A 144 -13.05 13.96 -5.33
N GLU A 145 -12.64 15.22 -5.17
CA GLU A 145 -11.30 15.65 -5.60
C GLU A 145 -10.19 15.08 -4.71
N LEU A 146 -10.46 14.87 -3.42
CA LEU A 146 -9.53 14.22 -2.50
C LEU A 146 -9.30 12.76 -2.91
N LEU A 147 -10.36 12.04 -3.23
CA LEU A 147 -10.29 10.67 -3.75
C LEU A 147 -9.65 10.60 -5.14
N ALA A 148 -9.91 11.60 -5.99
CA ALA A 148 -9.24 11.72 -7.28
C ALA A 148 -7.72 11.99 -7.12
N ALA A 149 -7.31 12.77 -6.13
CA ALA A 149 -5.90 13.01 -5.81
C ALA A 149 -5.23 11.73 -5.29
N LEU A 150 -5.92 10.97 -4.42
CA LEU A 150 -5.50 9.64 -3.97
C LEU A 150 -5.28 8.71 -5.16
N ARG A 151 -6.26 8.59 -6.05
CA ARG A 151 -6.17 7.74 -7.23
C ARG A 151 -4.99 8.14 -8.12
N ARG A 152 -4.89 9.41 -8.48
CA ARG A 152 -3.80 9.90 -9.36
C ARG A 152 -2.42 9.57 -8.77
N SER A 153 -2.20 9.90 -7.50
CA SER A 153 -0.87 9.74 -6.88
C SER A 153 -0.53 8.28 -6.64
N LEU A 154 -1.40 7.54 -5.94
CA LEU A 154 -1.13 6.17 -5.52
C LEU A 154 -1.28 5.17 -6.67
N LEU A 155 -2.38 5.26 -7.44
CA LEU A 155 -2.65 4.27 -8.47
C LEU A 155 -2.00 4.64 -9.80
N ASP A 156 -2.34 5.80 -10.37
CA ASP A 156 -1.98 6.10 -11.76
C ASP A 156 -0.49 6.43 -11.89
N GLN A 157 0.10 7.17 -10.95
CA GLN A 157 1.50 7.64 -11.02
C GLN A 157 2.49 6.72 -10.29
N HIS A 158 2.03 5.74 -9.51
CA HIS A 158 2.91 4.85 -8.78
C HIS A 158 2.67 3.38 -9.13
N LEU A 159 1.48 2.88 -8.84
CA LEU A 159 1.24 1.44 -8.88
C LEU A 159 0.97 0.90 -10.29
N LEU A 160 0.30 1.64 -11.18
CA LEU A 160 0.04 1.16 -12.54
C LEU A 160 1.32 1.01 -13.39
N PRO A 161 2.32 1.90 -13.32
CA PRO A 161 3.63 1.68 -13.94
C PRO A 161 4.30 0.40 -13.46
N LEU A 162 4.38 0.18 -12.13
CA LEU A 162 4.97 -1.03 -11.55
C LEU A 162 4.18 -2.28 -11.92
N LEU A 163 2.85 -2.22 -11.91
CA LEU A 163 1.98 -3.32 -12.32
C LEU A 163 2.24 -3.70 -13.79
N GLY A 164 2.38 -2.70 -14.67
CA GLY A 164 2.71 -2.91 -16.07
C GLY A 164 4.05 -3.61 -16.24
N ALA A 165 5.07 -3.17 -15.52
CA ALA A 165 6.41 -3.76 -15.53
C ALA A 165 6.40 -5.21 -14.99
N LEU A 166 5.71 -5.47 -13.88
CA LEU A 166 5.53 -6.84 -13.35
C LEU A 166 4.80 -7.75 -14.33
N HIS A 167 3.69 -7.26 -14.93
CA HIS A 167 2.91 -8.02 -15.89
C HIS A 167 3.73 -8.37 -17.14
N GLY A 168 4.61 -7.48 -17.59
CA GLY A 168 5.52 -7.71 -18.71
C GLY A 168 6.67 -8.69 -18.38
N ALA A 169 7.17 -8.63 -17.14
CA ALA A 169 8.31 -9.45 -16.72
C ALA A 169 7.93 -10.90 -16.35
N VAL A 170 6.71 -11.10 -15.83
CA VAL A 170 6.24 -12.42 -15.40
C VAL A 170 4.80 -12.66 -15.84
N ARG A 171 4.42 -13.94 -16.10
CA ARG A 171 3.06 -14.29 -16.51
C ARG A 171 2.11 -14.26 -15.32
N ILE A 172 1.66 -13.06 -14.94
CA ILE A 172 0.68 -12.84 -13.88
C ILE A 172 -0.46 -11.92 -14.36
N GLY A 173 -1.69 -12.29 -14.04
CA GLY A 173 -2.85 -11.51 -14.45
C GLY A 173 -2.96 -10.18 -13.69
N ARG A 174 -3.24 -9.08 -14.39
CA ARG A 174 -3.46 -7.75 -13.78
C ARG A 174 -4.53 -7.77 -12.69
N ARG A 175 -5.61 -8.54 -12.90
CA ARG A 175 -6.71 -8.68 -11.92
C ARG A 175 -6.24 -9.28 -10.60
N VAL A 176 -5.26 -10.20 -10.60
CA VAL A 176 -4.67 -10.78 -9.38
C VAL A 176 -3.94 -9.72 -8.56
N LEU A 177 -3.15 -8.88 -9.25
CA LEU A 177 -2.41 -7.78 -8.64
C LEU A 177 -3.36 -6.73 -8.06
N LEU A 178 -4.33 -6.25 -8.85
CA LEU A 178 -5.31 -5.27 -8.41
C LEU A 178 -6.18 -5.78 -7.25
N GLY A 179 -6.54 -7.06 -7.23
CA GLY A 179 -7.28 -7.66 -6.11
C GLY A 179 -6.50 -7.67 -4.80
N SER A 180 -5.17 -7.83 -4.87
CA SER A 180 -4.31 -7.72 -3.68
C SER A 180 -4.21 -6.28 -3.17
N LEU A 181 -4.15 -5.30 -4.08
CA LEU A 181 -4.19 -3.88 -3.73
C LEU A 181 -5.53 -3.52 -3.06
N ALA A 182 -6.67 -3.88 -3.69
CA ALA A 182 -8.01 -3.62 -3.14
C ALA A 182 -8.17 -4.18 -1.72
N SER A 183 -7.65 -5.39 -1.49
CA SER A 183 -7.66 -6.00 -0.16
C SER A 183 -6.80 -5.22 0.85
N GLY A 184 -5.59 -4.80 0.47
CA GLY A 184 -4.73 -4.00 1.33
C GLY A 184 -5.35 -2.66 1.72
N MET A 185 -5.99 -1.96 0.76
CA MET A 185 -6.72 -0.72 1.01
C MET A 185 -7.91 -0.94 1.95
N ALA A 186 -8.71 -1.99 1.69
CA ALA A 186 -9.86 -2.32 2.52
C ALA A 186 -9.46 -2.60 3.98
N TYR A 187 -8.35 -3.30 4.20
CA TYR A 187 -7.82 -3.53 5.56
C TYR A 187 -7.46 -2.23 6.28
N GLY A 188 -6.82 -1.28 5.58
CA GLY A 188 -6.49 0.02 6.14
C GLY A 188 -7.73 0.80 6.57
N LEU A 189 -8.74 0.86 5.70
CA LEU A 189 -10.01 1.56 5.94
C LEU A 189 -10.80 0.92 7.10
N LEU A 190 -10.99 -0.39 7.08
CA LEU A 190 -11.73 -1.11 8.13
C LEU A 190 -11.09 -0.97 9.51
N ARG A 191 -9.76 -0.95 9.60
CA ARG A 191 -9.04 -0.72 10.85
C ARG A 191 -9.27 0.69 11.42
N ALA A 192 -9.58 1.64 10.58
CA ALA A 192 -9.93 3.00 10.97
C ALA A 192 -11.46 3.22 11.10
N GLY A 193 -12.28 2.17 10.92
CA GLY A 193 -13.73 2.26 10.99
C GLY A 193 -14.40 2.94 9.79
N GLU A 194 -13.66 3.09 8.68
CA GLU A 194 -14.14 3.79 7.47
C GLU A 194 -14.82 2.83 6.49
N PRO A 195 -15.93 3.24 5.83
CA PRO A 195 -16.56 2.48 4.76
C PRO A 195 -15.62 2.26 3.57
N VAL A 196 -15.54 1.00 3.12
CA VAL A 196 -14.61 0.59 2.04
C VAL A 196 -15.12 0.98 0.65
N GLY A 197 -16.43 0.89 0.43
CA GLY A 197 -17.06 1.01 -0.89
C GLY A 197 -16.71 2.30 -1.64
N PRO A 198 -16.94 3.50 -1.06
CA PRO A 198 -16.68 4.77 -1.75
C PRO A 198 -15.24 4.91 -2.25
N VAL A 199 -14.26 4.53 -1.40
CA VAL A 199 -12.84 4.61 -1.77
C VAL A 199 -12.50 3.64 -2.88
N LEU A 200 -12.93 2.37 -2.79
CA LEU A 200 -12.66 1.39 -3.86
C LEU A 200 -13.33 1.74 -5.18
N THR A 201 -14.52 2.31 -5.15
CA THR A 201 -15.21 2.80 -6.37
C THR A 201 -14.42 3.93 -7.01
N ALA A 202 -13.99 4.93 -6.23
CA ALA A 202 -13.16 6.03 -6.73
C ALA A 202 -11.83 5.53 -7.32
N MET A 203 -11.27 4.45 -6.74
CA MET A 203 -10.05 3.81 -7.26
C MET A 203 -10.29 2.90 -8.48
N GLY A 204 -11.55 2.59 -8.83
CA GLY A 204 -11.90 1.61 -9.87
C GLY A 204 -11.51 0.18 -9.49
N LEU A 205 -11.56 -0.15 -8.21
CA LEU A 205 -11.18 -1.44 -7.63
C LEU A 205 -12.37 -2.18 -7.00
N ASP A 206 -13.56 -1.62 -7.07
CA ASP A 206 -14.81 -2.27 -6.71
C ASP A 206 -14.98 -3.59 -7.51
N GLY A 207 -15.68 -4.56 -6.95
CA GLY A 207 -15.82 -5.86 -7.60
C GLY A 207 -14.57 -6.78 -7.55
N LEU A 208 -13.47 -6.36 -6.90
CA LEU A 208 -12.29 -7.21 -6.67
C LEU A 208 -12.26 -7.88 -5.31
N ILE A 209 -13.08 -7.38 -4.39
CA ILE A 209 -13.25 -7.93 -3.04
C ILE A 209 -14.74 -7.92 -2.66
N ASP A 210 -15.07 -8.72 -1.65
CA ASP A 210 -16.32 -8.64 -0.89
C ASP A 210 -16.00 -8.22 0.54
N VAL A 211 -16.81 -7.33 1.11
CA VAL A 211 -16.81 -7.05 2.55
C VAL A 211 -17.89 -7.90 3.18
N VAL A 212 -17.49 -8.81 4.04
CA VAL A 212 -18.38 -9.77 4.68
C VAL A 212 -18.58 -9.36 6.14
N PRO A 213 -19.85 -9.28 6.64
CA PRO A 213 -20.08 -8.99 8.06
C PRO A 213 -19.37 -10.00 8.99
N PRO A 214 -18.80 -9.56 10.12
CA PRO A 214 -18.82 -8.23 10.73
C PRO A 214 -17.71 -7.26 10.29
N GLY A 215 -17.20 -7.33 9.06
CA GLY A 215 -16.12 -6.44 8.57
C GLY A 215 -14.87 -7.20 8.09
N ALA A 216 -15.02 -8.46 7.70
CA ALA A 216 -13.97 -9.23 7.05
C ALA A 216 -13.87 -8.90 5.55
N VAL A 217 -12.67 -9.00 5.01
CA VAL A 217 -12.40 -8.86 3.57
C VAL A 217 -12.23 -10.23 2.95
N ARG A 218 -12.89 -10.47 1.83
CA ARG A 218 -12.70 -11.64 0.99
C ARG A 218 -12.36 -11.22 -0.43
N ARG A 219 -11.18 -11.62 -0.93
CA ARG A 219 -10.78 -11.34 -2.32
C ARG A 219 -11.53 -12.22 -3.31
N ARG A 220 -11.80 -11.67 -4.49
CA ARG A 220 -12.28 -12.43 -5.64
C ARG A 220 -11.15 -12.96 -6.53
N THR A 221 -9.89 -12.78 -6.10
CA THR A 221 -8.69 -13.22 -6.81
C THR A 221 -7.73 -13.91 -5.85
N CYS A 222 -6.99 -14.90 -6.35
CA CYS A 222 -6.03 -15.64 -5.54
C CYS A 222 -4.62 -15.05 -5.65
N CYS A 223 -3.90 -14.90 -4.52
CA CYS A 223 -2.50 -14.48 -4.50
C CYS A 223 -1.51 -15.64 -4.72
N LEU A 224 -2.01 -16.85 -4.92
CA LEU A 224 -1.23 -18.07 -5.16
C LEU A 224 -0.39 -18.56 -3.96
N ALA A 225 -0.57 -17.99 -2.75
CA ALA A 225 0.18 -18.42 -1.57
C ALA A 225 -0.07 -19.89 -1.18
N PHE A 226 -1.18 -20.48 -1.60
CA PHE A 226 -1.49 -21.89 -1.38
C PHE A 226 -0.59 -22.83 -2.21
N THR A 227 0.13 -22.33 -3.23
CA THR A 227 1.05 -23.11 -4.08
C THR A 227 2.48 -23.09 -3.57
N LEU A 228 2.76 -22.42 -2.45
CA LEU A 228 4.09 -22.42 -1.83
C LEU A 228 4.48 -23.82 -1.36
N PRO A 229 5.79 -24.12 -1.21
CA PRO A 229 6.26 -25.37 -0.58
C PRO A 229 5.67 -25.59 0.81
N ASP A 230 5.48 -24.51 1.59
CA ASP A 230 4.67 -24.46 2.80
C ASP A 230 3.37 -23.66 2.49
N PRO A 231 2.26 -24.35 2.13
CA PRO A 231 1.04 -23.70 1.65
C PRO A 231 0.43 -22.77 2.71
N LYS A 232 0.07 -21.55 2.30
CA LYS A 232 -0.56 -20.57 3.19
C LYS A 232 -1.91 -20.13 2.65
N ILE A 233 -2.91 -20.21 3.50
CA ILE A 233 -4.24 -19.64 3.22
C ILE A 233 -4.30 -18.28 3.90
N CYS A 234 -4.48 -17.24 3.08
CA CYS A 234 -4.64 -15.88 3.60
C CYS A 234 -5.99 -15.72 4.29
N THR A 235 -6.08 -14.84 5.28
CA THR A 235 -7.37 -14.52 5.96
C THR A 235 -8.42 -13.95 5.01
N ASP A 236 -7.97 -13.29 3.94
CA ASP A 236 -8.78 -12.70 2.87
C ASP A 236 -8.91 -13.62 1.63
N CYS A 237 -8.66 -14.92 1.78
CA CYS A 237 -8.57 -15.84 0.64
C CYS A 237 -9.90 -16.03 -0.09
N CYS A 238 -9.85 -16.09 -1.44
CA CYS A 238 -11.00 -16.46 -2.27
C CYS A 238 -11.30 -17.98 -2.25
N LEU A 239 -10.32 -18.80 -1.85
CA LEU A 239 -10.53 -20.23 -1.71
C LEU A 239 -11.36 -20.52 -0.45
N PRO A 240 -12.31 -21.47 -0.51
CA PRO A 240 -13.04 -21.87 0.69
C PRO A 240 -12.05 -22.42 1.70
N THR A 241 -12.09 -21.92 2.94
CA THR A 241 -11.42 -22.56 4.06
C THR A 241 -12.04 -23.96 4.20
N ARG A 242 -11.26 -25.00 3.95
CA ARG A 242 -11.65 -26.33 4.41
C ARG A 242 -11.70 -26.22 5.92
N SER A 243 -12.91 -26.23 6.49
CA SER A 243 -13.10 -26.54 7.90
C SER A 243 -12.47 -27.92 8.10
N CYS A 244 -11.30 -27.98 8.72
CA CYS A 244 -10.81 -29.21 9.31
C CYS A 244 -11.79 -29.56 10.41
N GLY A 245 -12.69 -30.55 10.12
CA GLY A 245 -13.47 -31.23 11.11
C GLY A 245 -12.57 -32.11 11.98
#